data_6c1909f56b1518c8cda52f9db8666a82
#
_entry.id   6c1909f56b1518c8cda52f9db8666a82
#
_cell.length_a   1.000
_cell.length_b   1.000
_cell.length_c   1.000
_cell.angle_alpha   90.00
_cell.angle_beta   90.00
_cell.angle_gamma   90.00
#
_symmetry.space_group_name_H-M   'P 1'
#
loop_
_entity.id
_entity.type
_entity.pdbx_description
1 polymer ?
#
loop_
_entity_poly.entity_id
_entity_poly.type
_entity_poly.pdbx_seq_one_letter_code
_entity_poly.pdbx_strand_id
1 'polypeptide(L)'
;MSALIEADRVSKSFGGLQALSECSLSVAKGSISGLIGPNGSGKTTLFNVMTGYDRCSEGEIRFDGQSITRATPERVFALGVGRTFQITRLFFRLTVLENMLVATQRHEGWTRSVARRAGSAAERARALELLEFVGLARHAGSPAGNLSYGQRKLLELASLLVADPAVLLLDEPTAGVNPTLIKQLTERIRELNRAGKTFLVVEHNMEFVMGLCHEVTVLHQGRTLKTGAPEQVRADPAVLDAYLGGADDDEH
;
A
#
# COMPACT_ATOMS: atom_id res chain seq x y z
N MET A 1 4.13 -4.97 -21.06
CA MET A 1 4.58 -3.82 -20.24
C MET A 1 5.64 -4.33 -19.28
N SER A 2 6.69 -3.55 -18.98
CA SER A 2 7.72 -3.97 -18.02
C SER A 2 7.17 -3.91 -16.58
N ALA A 3 7.53 -4.89 -15.76
CA ALA A 3 7.23 -4.86 -14.32
C ALA A 3 7.96 -3.68 -13.65
N LEU A 4 7.27 -2.94 -12.79
CA LEU A 4 7.89 -1.89 -11.97
C LEU A 4 8.35 -2.46 -10.63
N ILE A 5 7.53 -3.31 -10.00
CA ILE A 5 7.93 -4.05 -8.80
C ILE A 5 7.54 -5.52 -8.97
N GLU A 6 8.42 -6.41 -8.56
CA GLU A 6 8.30 -7.84 -8.79
C GLU A 6 8.81 -8.64 -7.59
N ALA A 7 8.05 -9.66 -7.21
CA ALA A 7 8.46 -10.74 -6.34
C ALA A 7 8.60 -12.01 -7.19
N ASP A 8 9.80 -12.60 -7.24
CA ASP A 8 10.08 -13.81 -8.01
C ASP A 8 10.38 -14.98 -7.07
N ARG A 9 9.48 -15.97 -7.05
CA ARG A 9 9.53 -17.22 -6.24
C ARG A 9 9.95 -16.98 -4.78
N VAL A 10 9.31 -16.00 -4.17
CA VAL A 10 9.61 -15.59 -2.80
C VAL A 10 9.08 -16.61 -1.81
N SER A 11 9.97 -17.11 -0.95
CA SER A 11 9.63 -17.95 0.20
C SER A 11 9.96 -17.22 1.51
N LYS A 12 9.13 -17.41 2.53
CA LYS A 12 9.33 -16.84 3.86
C LYS A 12 8.85 -17.79 4.93
N SER A 13 9.74 -18.12 5.87
CA SER A 13 9.41 -18.92 7.05
C SER A 13 9.62 -18.11 8.33
N PHE A 14 8.77 -18.33 9.32
CA PHE A 14 8.87 -17.83 10.69
C PHE A 14 8.95 -19.03 11.63
N GLY A 15 10.15 -19.36 12.14
CA GLY A 15 10.35 -20.60 12.87
C GLY A 15 9.97 -21.81 12.01
N GLY A 16 8.99 -22.60 12.46
CA GLY A 16 8.49 -23.78 11.73
C GLY A 16 7.34 -23.50 10.76
N LEU A 17 6.79 -22.28 10.73
CA LEU A 17 5.65 -21.92 9.88
C LEU A 17 6.13 -21.30 8.57
N GLN A 18 5.77 -21.89 7.44
CA GLN A 18 6.01 -21.34 6.11
C GLN A 18 4.87 -20.42 5.71
N ALA A 19 5.11 -19.09 5.74
CA ALA A 19 4.13 -18.07 5.43
C ALA A 19 4.04 -17.76 3.92
N LEU A 20 5.15 -17.92 3.17
CA LEU A 20 5.20 -17.82 1.71
C LEU A 20 6.01 -18.99 1.16
N SER A 21 5.56 -19.59 0.05
CA SER A 21 6.21 -20.70 -0.64
C SER A 21 6.23 -20.45 -2.14
N GLU A 22 7.38 -20.08 -2.67
CA GLU A 22 7.61 -19.76 -4.10
C GLU A 22 6.59 -18.79 -4.68
N CYS A 23 6.16 -17.82 -3.87
CA CYS A 23 5.17 -16.83 -4.25
C CYS A 23 5.74 -15.86 -5.30
N SER A 24 5.03 -15.66 -6.39
CA SER A 24 5.41 -14.71 -7.44
C SER A 24 4.30 -13.69 -7.66
N LEU A 25 4.69 -12.42 -7.82
CA LEU A 25 3.78 -11.30 -8.10
C LEU A 25 4.53 -10.27 -8.92
N SER A 26 3.88 -9.74 -9.95
CA SER A 26 4.43 -8.70 -10.82
C SER A 26 3.44 -7.56 -10.95
N VAL A 27 3.90 -6.32 -10.79
CA VAL A 27 3.09 -5.10 -10.94
C VAL A 27 3.66 -4.30 -12.11
N ALA A 28 2.89 -4.19 -13.18
CA ALA A 28 3.31 -3.44 -14.36
C ALA A 28 3.34 -1.92 -14.07
N LYS A 29 4.29 -1.22 -14.68
CA LYS A 29 4.39 0.25 -14.56
C LYS A 29 3.11 0.92 -15.07
N GLY A 30 2.55 1.84 -14.29
CA GLY A 30 1.32 2.55 -14.61
C GLY A 30 0.05 1.70 -14.46
N SER A 31 0.12 0.50 -13.85
CA SER A 31 -1.07 -0.29 -13.54
C SER A 31 -1.59 -0.05 -12.12
N ILE A 32 -2.83 -0.46 -11.91
CA ILE A 32 -3.41 -0.69 -10.58
C ILE A 32 -3.60 -2.20 -10.47
N SER A 33 -2.81 -2.86 -9.62
CA SER A 33 -2.86 -4.29 -9.38
C SER A 33 -3.47 -4.59 -8.01
N GLY A 34 -4.32 -5.62 -7.95
CA GLY A 34 -4.91 -6.12 -6.71
C GLY A 34 -4.18 -7.36 -6.20
N LEU A 35 -4.03 -7.48 -4.88
CA LEU A 35 -3.60 -8.68 -4.20
C LEU A 35 -4.69 -9.10 -3.22
N ILE A 36 -5.33 -10.22 -3.48
CA ILE A 36 -6.45 -10.74 -2.69
C ILE A 36 -6.14 -12.15 -2.19
N GLY A 37 -6.98 -12.67 -1.31
CA GLY A 37 -6.88 -14.02 -0.77
C GLY A 37 -7.49 -14.10 0.63
N PRO A 38 -7.78 -15.32 1.14
CA PRO A 38 -8.31 -15.53 2.48
C PRO A 38 -7.39 -14.99 3.58
N ASN A 39 -7.89 -14.92 4.81
CA ASN A 39 -7.06 -14.61 5.98
C ASN A 39 -5.96 -15.67 6.12
N GLY A 40 -4.76 -15.25 6.54
CA GLY A 40 -3.62 -16.15 6.65
C GLY A 40 -2.97 -16.59 5.33
N SER A 41 -3.44 -16.13 4.15
CA SER A 41 -2.87 -16.52 2.85
C SER A 41 -1.46 -15.99 2.56
N GLY A 42 -0.92 -15.08 3.41
CA GLY A 42 0.44 -14.54 3.26
C GLY A 42 0.52 -13.12 2.69
N LYS A 43 -0.61 -12.42 2.41
CA LYS A 43 -0.63 -11.07 1.81
C LYS A 43 0.24 -10.06 2.57
N THR A 44 0.03 -9.93 3.88
CA THR A 44 0.80 -9.00 4.74
C THR A 44 2.29 -9.37 4.77
N THR A 45 2.60 -10.67 4.78
CA THR A 45 3.99 -11.16 4.72
C THR A 45 4.65 -10.77 3.39
N LEU A 46 3.95 -10.96 2.27
CA LEU A 46 4.47 -10.56 0.95
C LEU A 46 4.70 -9.05 0.89
N PHE A 47 3.76 -8.23 1.38
CA PHE A 47 3.92 -6.78 1.47
C PHE A 47 5.12 -6.37 2.33
N ASN A 48 5.31 -7.03 3.47
CA ASN A 48 6.47 -6.77 4.34
C ASN A 48 7.79 -7.08 3.63
N VAL A 49 7.85 -8.22 2.92
CA VAL A 49 9.05 -8.61 2.16
C VAL A 49 9.31 -7.63 1.01
N MET A 50 8.28 -7.27 0.23
CA MET A 50 8.41 -6.31 -0.88
C MET A 50 8.84 -4.91 -0.43
N THR A 51 8.57 -4.55 0.82
CA THR A 51 8.89 -3.22 1.37
C THR A 51 10.07 -3.23 2.35
N GLY A 52 10.78 -4.36 2.48
CA GLY A 52 12.00 -4.50 3.26
C GLY A 52 11.79 -4.57 4.79
N TYR A 53 10.52 -4.66 5.26
CA TYR A 53 10.22 -4.87 6.69
C TYR A 53 10.54 -6.30 7.15
N ASP A 54 10.39 -7.27 6.25
CA ASP A 54 10.82 -8.64 6.43
C ASP A 54 11.79 -9.05 5.31
N ARG A 55 12.69 -9.97 5.61
CA ARG A 55 13.55 -10.58 4.60
C ARG A 55 12.93 -11.88 4.12
N CYS A 56 12.90 -12.12 2.82
CA CYS A 56 12.57 -13.46 2.31
C CYS A 56 13.66 -14.47 2.70
N SER A 57 13.26 -15.73 2.81
CA SER A 57 14.20 -16.84 3.01
C SER A 57 14.84 -17.24 1.69
N GLU A 58 14.05 -17.21 0.60
CA GLU A 58 14.46 -17.53 -0.77
C GLU A 58 13.71 -16.62 -1.76
N GLY A 59 14.20 -16.59 -3.01
CA GLY A 59 13.62 -15.76 -4.06
C GLY A 59 14.20 -14.34 -4.11
N GLU A 60 13.61 -13.50 -4.93
CA GLU A 60 14.12 -12.17 -5.19
C GLU A 60 12.98 -11.14 -5.29
N ILE A 61 13.24 -9.92 -4.78
CA ILE A 61 12.39 -8.74 -5.01
C ILE A 61 13.17 -7.76 -5.89
N ARG A 62 12.51 -7.30 -6.95
CA ARG A 62 13.06 -6.29 -7.87
C ARG A 62 12.18 -5.06 -7.93
N PHE A 63 12.80 -3.90 -8.05
CA PHE A 63 12.16 -2.64 -8.33
C PHE A 63 12.87 -1.96 -9.50
N ASP A 64 12.11 -1.65 -10.57
CA ASP A 64 12.62 -1.10 -11.83
C ASP A 64 13.85 -1.89 -12.37
N GLY A 65 13.75 -3.22 -12.31
CA GLY A 65 14.78 -4.16 -12.73
C GLY A 65 15.95 -4.35 -11.74
N GLN A 66 16.06 -3.54 -10.69
CA GLN A 66 17.12 -3.64 -9.68
C GLN A 66 16.68 -4.50 -8.49
N SER A 67 17.57 -5.38 -8.02
CA SER A 67 17.30 -6.17 -6.82
C SER A 67 17.24 -5.28 -5.57
N ILE A 68 16.14 -5.40 -4.82
CA ILE A 68 15.93 -4.75 -3.52
C ILE A 68 15.74 -5.78 -2.40
N THR A 69 16.01 -7.06 -2.65
CA THR A 69 15.77 -8.19 -1.74
C THR A 69 16.36 -8.00 -0.34
N ARG A 70 17.50 -7.31 -0.25
CA ARG A 70 18.19 -7.04 1.02
C ARG A 70 18.13 -5.57 1.46
N ALA A 71 17.34 -4.75 0.75
CA ALA A 71 17.20 -3.34 1.07
C ALA A 71 16.42 -3.16 2.38
N THR A 72 16.78 -2.13 3.15
CA THR A 72 15.99 -1.70 4.32
C THR A 72 14.75 -0.93 3.88
N PRO A 73 13.71 -0.82 4.73
CA PRO A 73 12.50 -0.05 4.41
C PRO A 73 12.81 1.39 3.96
N GLU A 74 13.78 2.05 4.60
CA GLU A 74 14.20 3.41 4.26
C GLU A 74 14.80 3.47 2.84
N ARG A 75 15.60 2.46 2.47
CA ARG A 75 16.18 2.36 1.14
C ARG A 75 15.11 2.08 0.09
N VAL A 76 14.17 1.18 0.37
CA VAL A 76 13.03 0.87 -0.51
C VAL A 76 12.18 2.12 -0.74
N PHE A 77 11.87 2.85 0.33
CA PHE A 77 11.14 4.12 0.25
C PHE A 77 11.91 5.18 -0.58
N ALA A 78 13.21 5.31 -0.35
CA ALA A 78 14.06 6.27 -1.09
C ALA A 78 14.17 5.96 -2.60
N LEU A 79 13.93 4.70 -2.99
CA LEU A 79 13.86 4.29 -4.40
C LEU A 79 12.52 4.64 -5.06
N GLY A 80 11.50 5.02 -4.29
CA GLY A 80 10.19 5.42 -4.81
C GLY A 80 9.07 4.40 -4.56
N VAL A 81 9.23 3.50 -3.60
CA VAL A 81 8.18 2.56 -3.16
C VAL A 81 7.52 3.11 -1.90
N GLY A 82 6.33 3.67 -2.01
CA GLY A 82 5.53 4.13 -0.86
C GLY A 82 4.59 3.04 -0.36
N ARG A 83 4.38 2.94 0.97
CA ARG A 83 3.43 1.99 1.58
C ARG A 83 2.57 2.66 2.62
N THR A 84 1.25 2.39 2.61
CA THR A 84 0.38 2.61 3.77
C THR A 84 0.47 1.44 4.74
N PHE A 85 0.04 1.66 5.99
CA PHE A 85 -0.01 0.61 7.00
C PHE A 85 -1.46 0.37 7.40
N GLN A 86 -1.78 -0.87 7.77
CA GLN A 86 -3.10 -1.24 8.28
C GLN A 86 -3.49 -0.40 9.50
N ILE A 87 -2.52 -0.05 10.36
CA ILE A 87 -2.71 0.90 11.46
C ILE A 87 -2.13 2.26 11.03
N THR A 88 -3.00 3.25 10.93
CA THR A 88 -2.64 4.62 10.52
C THR A 88 -1.56 5.21 11.42
N ARG A 89 -0.39 5.50 10.87
CA ARG A 89 0.75 6.09 11.60
C ARG A 89 0.70 7.61 11.62
N LEU A 90 -0.41 8.18 12.09
CA LEU A 90 -0.57 9.62 12.24
C LEU A 90 -0.25 10.08 13.67
N PHE A 91 0.30 11.27 13.77
CA PHE A 91 0.51 11.97 15.04
C PHE A 91 -0.78 12.70 15.43
N PHE A 92 -1.66 12.07 16.20
CA PHE A 92 -2.99 12.55 16.50
C PHE A 92 -3.05 13.92 17.20
N ARG A 93 -1.98 14.29 17.93
CA ARG A 93 -1.87 15.59 18.61
C ARG A 93 -1.36 16.71 17.70
N LEU A 94 -0.72 16.38 16.60
CA LEU A 94 -0.29 17.34 15.60
C LEU A 94 -1.46 17.69 14.67
N THR A 95 -1.42 18.88 14.11
CA THR A 95 -2.36 19.30 13.08
C THR A 95 -2.22 18.45 11.82
N VAL A 96 -3.24 18.46 10.97
CA VAL A 96 -3.24 17.80 9.67
C VAL A 96 -2.05 18.28 8.84
N LEU A 97 -1.79 19.59 8.80
CA LEU A 97 -0.65 20.16 8.09
C LEU A 97 0.69 19.74 8.71
N GLU A 98 0.81 19.71 10.02
CA GLU A 98 2.04 19.25 10.67
C GLU A 98 2.33 17.78 10.38
N ASN A 99 1.31 16.90 10.30
CA ASN A 99 1.48 15.52 9.86
C ASN A 99 2.08 15.44 8.44
N MET A 100 1.58 16.28 7.52
CA MET A 100 2.13 16.38 6.18
C MET A 100 3.59 16.86 6.19
N LEU A 101 3.92 17.85 7.01
CA LEU A 101 5.29 18.37 7.12
C LEU A 101 6.25 17.36 7.76
N VAL A 102 5.78 16.52 8.69
CA VAL A 102 6.60 15.40 9.18
C VAL A 102 6.94 14.41 8.06
N ALA A 103 6.00 14.15 7.14
CA ALA A 103 6.23 13.28 6.00
C ALA A 103 7.24 13.85 4.98
N THR A 104 7.47 15.18 4.96
CA THR A 104 8.50 15.81 4.10
C THR A 104 9.91 15.64 4.65
N GLN A 105 10.06 15.34 5.94
CA GLN A 105 11.38 15.24 6.56
C GLN A 105 12.10 13.99 6.03
N ARG A 106 12.93 14.20 4.99
CA ARG A 106 13.92 13.21 4.60
C ARG A 106 14.86 13.00 5.80
N HIS A 107 15.27 11.76 6.07
CA HIS A 107 16.24 11.42 7.11
C HIS A 107 17.64 12.03 6.82
N GLU A 108 17.72 13.35 6.74
CA GLU A 108 18.97 14.10 6.79
C GLU A 108 19.29 14.33 8.25
N GLY A 109 20.20 13.55 8.79
CA GLY A 109 20.83 13.60 10.13
C GLY A 109 20.15 14.45 11.22
N TRP A 110 20.06 13.91 12.41
CA TRP A 110 19.47 14.46 13.64
C TRP A 110 19.70 15.98 13.87
N THR A 111 20.84 16.51 13.49
CA THR A 111 21.22 17.92 13.77
C THR A 111 20.50 18.95 12.91
N ARG A 112 20.03 18.60 11.71
CA ARG A 112 19.26 19.51 10.81
C ARG A 112 17.77 19.46 11.09
N SER A 113 17.25 18.37 11.62
CA SER A 113 15.82 18.18 11.89
C SER A 113 15.27 19.14 12.97
N VAL A 114 16.06 19.47 13.98
CA VAL A 114 15.61 20.34 15.09
C VAL A 114 15.44 21.80 14.67
N ALA A 115 16.22 22.28 13.71
CA ALA A 115 16.13 23.67 13.20
C ALA A 115 14.99 23.88 12.18
N ARG A 116 14.38 22.83 11.65
CA ARG A 116 13.38 22.85 10.56
C ARG A 116 11.94 22.55 10.99
N ARG A 117 11.59 22.81 12.24
CA ARG A 117 10.24 22.53 12.77
C ARG A 117 9.07 23.16 11.98
N ALA A 118 9.30 24.16 11.14
CA ALA A 118 8.24 24.89 10.43
C ALA A 118 8.04 24.47 8.97
N GLY A 119 8.92 23.61 8.41
CA GLY A 119 8.95 23.35 6.96
C GLY A 119 9.31 24.60 6.13
N SER A 120 9.86 24.42 4.95
CA SER A 120 10.06 25.53 4.01
C SER A 120 8.72 26.00 3.44
N ALA A 121 8.67 27.20 2.88
CA ALA A 121 7.47 27.71 2.20
C ALA A 121 7.02 26.76 1.07
N ALA A 122 7.97 26.17 0.33
CA ALA A 122 7.69 25.21 -0.74
C ALA A 122 7.09 23.89 -0.19
N GLU A 123 7.62 23.35 0.92
CA GLU A 123 7.07 22.16 1.58
C GLU A 123 5.65 22.39 2.09
N ARG A 124 5.39 23.56 2.68
CA ARG A 124 4.04 23.94 3.12
C ARG A 124 3.08 24.09 1.96
N ALA A 125 3.50 24.73 0.86
CA ALA A 125 2.68 24.87 -0.35
C ALA A 125 2.34 23.49 -0.92
N ARG A 126 3.32 22.60 -1.06
CA ARG A 126 3.11 21.24 -1.54
C ARG A 126 2.20 20.42 -0.62
N ALA A 127 2.36 20.56 0.69
CA ALA A 127 1.49 19.91 1.67
C ALA A 127 0.03 20.37 1.52
N LEU A 128 -0.20 21.69 1.35
CA LEU A 128 -1.54 22.24 1.17
C LEU A 128 -2.16 21.82 -0.17
N GLU A 129 -1.41 21.75 -1.26
CA GLU A 129 -1.89 21.22 -2.54
C GLU A 129 -2.37 19.77 -2.40
N LEU A 130 -1.59 18.93 -1.70
CA LEU A 130 -1.97 17.53 -1.47
C LEU A 130 -3.18 17.40 -0.54
N LEU A 131 -3.30 18.27 0.46
CA LEU A 131 -4.48 18.32 1.32
C LEU A 131 -5.72 18.78 0.54
N GLU A 132 -5.59 19.73 -0.39
CA GLU A 132 -6.68 20.12 -1.29
C GLU A 132 -7.06 18.96 -2.19
N PHE A 133 -6.08 18.29 -2.79
CA PHE A 133 -6.29 17.12 -3.64
C PHE A 133 -7.12 16.04 -2.94
N VAL A 134 -6.86 15.74 -1.66
CA VAL A 134 -7.64 14.73 -0.90
C VAL A 134 -8.87 15.32 -0.18
N GLY A 135 -9.18 16.61 -0.36
CA GLY A 135 -10.35 17.29 0.23
C GLY A 135 -10.22 17.58 1.73
N LEU A 136 -9.00 17.67 2.25
CA LEU A 136 -8.72 17.93 3.68
C LEU A 136 -8.17 19.33 3.97
N ALA A 137 -8.06 20.24 2.98
CA ALA A 137 -7.48 21.57 3.15
C ALA A 137 -8.13 22.37 4.28
N ARG A 138 -9.47 22.30 4.42
CA ARG A 138 -10.21 22.97 5.50
C ARG A 138 -9.85 22.48 6.91
N HIS A 139 -9.25 21.29 7.02
CA HIS A 139 -8.82 20.67 8.27
C HIS A 139 -7.34 20.92 8.57
N ALA A 140 -6.59 21.64 7.72
CA ALA A 140 -5.15 21.79 7.82
C ALA A 140 -4.67 22.24 9.21
N GLY A 141 -5.39 23.16 9.87
CA GLY A 141 -5.07 23.65 11.21
C GLY A 141 -5.66 22.84 12.37
N SER A 142 -6.46 21.83 12.07
CA SER A 142 -7.10 20.99 13.11
C SER A 142 -6.19 19.82 13.51
N PRO A 143 -6.20 19.37 14.77
CA PRO A 143 -5.53 18.13 15.17
C PRO A 143 -6.01 16.94 14.34
N ALA A 144 -5.07 16.09 13.90
CA ALA A 144 -5.42 14.90 13.13
C ALA A 144 -6.31 13.91 13.91
N GLY A 145 -6.28 13.98 15.24
CA GLY A 145 -7.18 13.21 16.11
C GLY A 145 -8.67 13.53 15.93
N ASN A 146 -9.00 14.73 15.43
CA ASN A 146 -10.39 15.17 15.19
C ASN A 146 -10.94 14.65 13.84
N LEU A 147 -10.09 14.07 12.98
CA LEU A 147 -10.52 13.49 11.72
C LEU A 147 -11.28 12.19 11.95
N SER A 148 -12.32 11.94 11.14
CA SER A 148 -12.94 10.63 11.05
C SER A 148 -11.93 9.57 10.56
N TYR A 149 -12.22 8.31 10.77
CA TYR A 149 -11.34 7.21 10.34
C TYR A 149 -11.02 7.29 8.84
N GLY A 150 -12.04 7.46 7.99
CA GLY A 150 -11.83 7.59 6.53
C GLY A 150 -11.03 8.84 6.14
N GLN A 151 -11.24 9.98 6.84
CA GLN A 151 -10.42 11.18 6.63
C GLN A 151 -8.94 10.95 6.99
N ARG A 152 -8.67 10.12 8.02
CA ARG A 152 -7.30 9.72 8.38
C ARG A 152 -6.66 8.89 7.26
N LYS A 153 -7.41 7.98 6.62
CA LYS A 153 -6.93 7.22 5.45
C LYS A 153 -6.58 8.13 4.28
N LEU A 154 -7.38 9.17 4.02
CA LEU A 154 -7.06 10.19 3.01
C LEU A 154 -5.80 10.99 3.38
N LEU A 155 -5.63 11.35 4.66
CA LEU A 155 -4.41 12.03 5.13
C LEU A 155 -3.18 11.13 5.00
N GLU A 156 -3.30 9.83 5.27
CA GLU A 156 -2.24 8.86 5.09
C GLU A 156 -1.81 8.76 3.62
N LEU A 157 -2.78 8.69 2.69
CA LEU A 157 -2.50 8.73 1.25
C LEU A 157 -1.78 10.04 0.87
N ALA A 158 -2.27 11.19 1.31
CA ALA A 158 -1.64 12.48 1.05
C ALA A 158 -0.20 12.54 1.58
N SER A 159 0.03 12.00 2.78
CA SER A 159 1.37 11.94 3.40
C SER A 159 2.36 11.10 2.59
N LEU A 160 1.91 10.00 1.99
CA LEU A 160 2.74 9.22 1.08
C LEU A 160 3.09 9.99 -0.20
N LEU A 161 2.15 10.74 -0.74
CA LEU A 161 2.34 11.50 -1.97
C LEU A 161 3.34 12.66 -1.83
N VAL A 162 3.66 13.08 -0.60
CA VAL A 162 4.70 14.10 -0.35
C VAL A 162 6.05 13.66 -0.91
N ALA A 163 6.39 12.37 -0.79
CA ALA A 163 7.65 11.82 -1.29
C ALA A 163 7.63 11.53 -2.81
N ASP A 164 6.50 11.77 -3.47
CA ASP A 164 6.28 11.51 -4.90
C ASP A 164 6.67 10.08 -5.36
N PRO A 165 6.19 9.01 -4.68
CA PRO A 165 6.60 7.66 -4.99
C PRO A 165 6.18 7.24 -6.41
N ALA A 166 6.96 6.35 -7.04
CA ALA A 166 6.63 5.76 -8.33
C ALA A 166 5.57 4.65 -8.22
N VAL A 167 5.59 3.92 -7.11
CA VAL A 167 4.58 2.91 -6.78
C VAL A 167 4.06 3.10 -5.36
N LEU A 168 2.75 2.95 -5.18
CA LEU A 168 2.06 3.01 -3.89
C LEU A 168 1.49 1.63 -3.56
N LEU A 169 1.92 1.08 -2.44
CA LEU A 169 1.40 -0.15 -1.85
C LEU A 169 0.37 0.21 -0.80
N LEU A 170 -0.90 -0.08 -1.06
CA LEU A 170 -2.02 0.25 -0.17
C LEU A 170 -2.51 -1.01 0.55
N ASP A 171 -2.48 -0.99 1.88
CA ASP A 171 -2.87 -2.10 2.74
C ASP A 171 -4.26 -1.83 3.32
N GLU A 172 -5.27 -2.55 2.82
CA GLU A 172 -6.69 -2.45 3.19
C GLU A 172 -7.21 -0.99 3.27
N PRO A 173 -7.08 -0.22 2.18
CA PRO A 173 -7.43 1.21 2.20
C PRO A 173 -8.93 1.46 2.44
N THR A 174 -9.82 0.47 2.22
CA THR A 174 -11.27 0.63 2.42
C THR A 174 -11.76 0.12 3.77
N ALA A 175 -10.93 -0.58 4.56
CA ALA A 175 -11.33 -1.14 5.84
C ALA A 175 -11.84 -0.06 6.80
N GLY A 176 -13.08 -0.22 7.30
CA GLY A 176 -13.73 0.73 8.23
C GLY A 176 -14.08 2.09 7.63
N VAL A 177 -14.03 2.25 6.31
CA VAL A 177 -14.35 3.49 5.60
C VAL A 177 -15.78 3.45 5.06
N ASN A 178 -16.53 4.56 5.18
CA ASN A 178 -17.88 4.63 4.64
C ASN A 178 -17.89 4.68 3.09
N PRO A 179 -19.00 4.28 2.43
CA PRO A 179 -19.07 4.18 0.98
C PRO A 179 -18.76 5.48 0.23
N THR A 180 -19.12 6.63 0.79
CA THR A 180 -18.86 7.95 0.16
C THR A 180 -17.36 8.23 0.09
N LEU A 181 -16.63 7.96 1.17
CA LEU A 181 -15.17 8.14 1.21
C LEU A 181 -14.44 7.08 0.40
N ILE A 182 -14.98 5.84 0.29
CA ILE A 182 -14.45 4.82 -0.62
C ILE A 182 -14.50 5.33 -2.07
N LYS A 183 -15.62 5.93 -2.50
CA LYS A 183 -15.73 6.52 -3.84
C LYS A 183 -14.69 7.62 -4.06
N GLN A 184 -14.53 8.54 -3.09
CA GLN A 184 -13.51 9.58 -3.17
C GLN A 184 -12.10 8.99 -3.27
N LEU A 185 -11.75 8.02 -2.43
CA LEU A 185 -10.46 7.34 -2.47
C LEU A 185 -10.22 6.67 -3.85
N THR A 186 -11.23 5.97 -4.37
CA THR A 186 -11.19 5.33 -5.69
C THR A 186 -10.89 6.35 -6.80
N GLU A 187 -11.55 7.50 -6.78
CA GLU A 187 -11.32 8.57 -7.76
C GLU A 187 -9.89 9.13 -7.65
N ARG A 188 -9.40 9.38 -6.43
CA ARG A 188 -8.03 9.87 -6.22
C ARG A 188 -6.98 8.87 -6.72
N ILE A 189 -7.18 7.57 -6.45
CA ILE A 189 -6.30 6.51 -6.98
C ILE A 189 -6.31 6.52 -8.51
N ARG A 190 -7.48 6.62 -9.14
CA ARG A 190 -7.58 6.69 -10.62
C ARG A 190 -6.91 7.94 -11.19
N GLU A 191 -7.09 9.10 -10.57
CA GLU A 191 -6.44 10.36 -11.00
C GLU A 191 -4.92 10.23 -10.93
N LEU A 192 -4.39 9.71 -9.81
CA LEU A 192 -2.96 9.48 -9.63
C LEU A 192 -2.41 8.45 -10.63
N ASN A 193 -3.18 7.41 -10.92
CA ASN A 193 -2.79 6.41 -11.90
C ASN A 193 -2.75 6.99 -13.33
N ARG A 194 -3.73 7.81 -13.73
CA ARG A 194 -3.68 8.55 -15.01
C ARG A 194 -2.49 9.50 -15.08
N ALA A 195 -2.03 10.03 -13.95
CA ALA A 195 -0.81 10.82 -13.84
C ALA A 195 0.48 9.97 -13.83
N GLY A 196 0.39 8.65 -14.07
CA GLY A 196 1.52 7.73 -14.22
C GLY A 196 1.93 7.00 -12.95
N LYS A 197 1.22 7.14 -11.83
CA LYS A 197 1.50 6.37 -10.61
C LYS A 197 1.06 4.93 -10.76
N THR A 198 1.84 4.03 -10.17
CA THR A 198 1.55 2.59 -10.11
C THR A 198 1.00 2.25 -8.73
N PHE A 199 0.09 1.29 -8.67
CA PHE A 199 -0.52 0.85 -7.42
C PHE A 199 -0.49 -0.67 -7.27
N LEU A 200 -0.23 -1.12 -6.05
CA LEU A 200 -0.54 -2.47 -5.59
C LEU A 200 -1.44 -2.34 -4.37
N VAL A 201 -2.63 -2.92 -4.43
CA VAL A 201 -3.65 -2.80 -3.39
C VAL A 201 -3.94 -4.17 -2.80
N VAL A 202 -3.72 -4.34 -1.50
CA VAL A 202 -4.22 -5.50 -0.74
C VAL A 202 -5.61 -5.16 -0.26
N GLU A 203 -6.58 -6.00 -0.59
CA GLU A 203 -7.97 -5.79 -0.19
C GLU A 203 -8.73 -7.11 -0.09
N HIS A 204 -9.78 -7.09 0.70
CA HIS A 204 -10.78 -8.15 0.78
C HIS A 204 -12.16 -7.66 0.27
N ASN A 205 -12.33 -6.36 0.01
CA ASN A 205 -13.51 -5.79 -0.62
C ASN A 205 -13.47 -6.05 -2.12
N MET A 206 -14.16 -7.12 -2.55
CA MET A 206 -14.16 -7.55 -3.94
C MET A 206 -14.76 -6.50 -4.90
N GLU A 207 -15.79 -5.75 -4.47
CA GLU A 207 -16.38 -4.70 -5.30
C GLU A 207 -15.36 -3.59 -5.61
N PHE A 208 -14.59 -3.18 -4.61
CA PHE A 208 -13.53 -2.19 -4.79
C PHE A 208 -12.43 -2.70 -5.72
N VAL A 209 -11.97 -3.94 -5.52
CA VAL A 209 -10.90 -4.55 -6.34
C VAL A 209 -11.35 -4.70 -7.79
N MET A 210 -12.54 -5.29 -8.02
CA MET A 210 -13.10 -5.52 -9.36
C MET A 210 -13.37 -4.20 -10.10
N GLY A 211 -13.77 -3.15 -9.37
CA GLY A 211 -14.04 -1.83 -9.95
C GLY A 211 -12.81 -0.98 -10.20
N LEU A 212 -11.65 -1.30 -9.61
CA LEU A 212 -10.46 -0.43 -9.62
C LEU A 212 -9.25 -1.06 -10.32
N CYS A 213 -8.99 -2.36 -10.12
CA CYS A 213 -7.76 -3.00 -10.55
C CYS A 213 -7.80 -3.42 -12.02
N HIS A 214 -6.66 -3.32 -12.71
CA HIS A 214 -6.49 -3.82 -14.08
C HIS A 214 -6.15 -5.32 -14.09
N GLU A 215 -5.47 -5.78 -13.06
CA GLU A 215 -5.06 -7.17 -12.86
C GLU A 215 -5.16 -7.52 -11.38
N VAL A 216 -5.51 -8.75 -11.07
CA VAL A 216 -5.65 -9.25 -9.70
C VAL A 216 -4.85 -10.53 -9.54
N THR A 217 -4.04 -10.60 -8.49
CA THR A 217 -3.34 -11.80 -8.05
C THR A 217 -4.01 -12.34 -6.79
N VAL A 218 -4.30 -13.62 -6.80
CA VAL A 218 -4.87 -14.35 -5.65
C VAL A 218 -3.78 -15.11 -4.93
N LEU A 219 -3.65 -14.88 -3.63
CA LEU A 219 -2.79 -15.65 -2.75
C LEU A 219 -3.64 -16.69 -1.97
N HIS A 220 -3.15 -17.92 -1.93
CA HIS A 220 -3.71 -18.98 -1.09
C HIS A 220 -2.59 -19.81 -0.49
N GLN A 221 -2.61 -20.02 0.83
CA GLN A 221 -1.61 -20.80 1.58
C GLN A 221 -0.16 -20.45 1.23
N GLY A 222 0.15 -19.14 1.15
CA GLY A 222 1.49 -18.65 0.85
C GLY A 222 1.94 -18.77 -0.60
N ARG A 223 1.07 -19.18 -1.52
CA ARG A 223 1.37 -19.37 -2.95
C ARG A 223 0.49 -18.47 -3.82
N THR A 224 1.00 -18.10 -4.97
CA THR A 224 0.18 -17.48 -6.02
C THR A 224 -0.71 -18.55 -6.64
N LEU A 225 -2.02 -18.42 -6.44
CA LEU A 225 -3.02 -19.35 -6.98
C LEU A 225 -3.40 -18.97 -8.42
N LYS A 226 -3.67 -17.68 -8.66
CA LYS A 226 -4.13 -17.16 -9.95
C LYS A 226 -3.72 -15.71 -10.11
N THR A 227 -3.40 -15.32 -11.34
CA THR A 227 -3.25 -13.91 -11.76
C THR A 227 -4.03 -13.71 -13.06
N GLY A 228 -4.75 -12.60 -13.18
CA GLY A 228 -5.52 -12.28 -14.39
C GLY A 228 -6.40 -11.06 -14.23
N ALA A 229 -7.21 -10.80 -15.26
CA ALA A 229 -8.22 -9.75 -15.22
C ALA A 229 -9.25 -10.02 -14.10
N PRO A 230 -9.80 -8.98 -13.46
CA PRO A 230 -10.73 -9.13 -12.34
C PRO A 230 -11.86 -10.12 -12.60
N GLU A 231 -12.50 -10.05 -13.78
CA GLU A 231 -13.60 -10.92 -14.15
C GLU A 231 -13.18 -12.40 -14.30
N GLN A 232 -11.98 -12.64 -14.82
CA GLN A 232 -11.41 -13.99 -14.94
C GLN A 232 -11.11 -14.60 -13.59
N VAL A 233 -10.56 -13.80 -12.69
CA VAL A 233 -10.24 -14.24 -11.31
C VAL A 233 -11.52 -14.54 -10.54
N ARG A 234 -12.56 -13.69 -10.67
CA ARG A 234 -13.84 -13.88 -9.99
C ARG A 234 -14.59 -15.14 -10.44
N ALA A 235 -14.42 -15.55 -11.69
CA ALA A 235 -15.10 -16.71 -12.27
C ALA A 235 -14.30 -18.01 -12.14
N ASP A 236 -13.07 -17.96 -11.61
CA ASP A 236 -12.18 -19.13 -11.51
C ASP A 236 -12.62 -20.08 -10.37
N PRO A 237 -12.92 -21.36 -10.68
CA PRO A 237 -13.37 -22.32 -9.67
C PRO A 237 -12.37 -22.50 -8.51
N ALA A 238 -11.06 -22.54 -8.79
CA ALA A 238 -10.04 -22.70 -7.76
C ALA A 238 -9.99 -21.50 -6.81
N VAL A 239 -10.29 -20.28 -7.33
CA VAL A 239 -10.42 -19.08 -6.50
C VAL A 239 -11.65 -19.17 -5.61
N LEU A 240 -12.79 -19.60 -6.15
CA LEU A 240 -14.02 -19.77 -5.37
C LEU A 240 -13.82 -20.80 -4.26
N ASP A 241 -13.23 -21.94 -4.57
CA ASP A 241 -12.93 -23.00 -3.59
C ASP A 241 -12.00 -22.51 -2.48
N ALA A 242 -10.98 -21.69 -2.81
CA ALA A 242 -10.05 -21.13 -1.83
C ALA A 242 -10.74 -20.18 -0.82
N TYR A 243 -11.83 -19.52 -1.21
CA TYR A 243 -12.63 -18.68 -0.32
C TYR A 243 -13.72 -19.45 0.44
N LEU A 244 -14.28 -20.52 -0.15
CA LEU A 244 -15.32 -21.34 0.48
C LEU A 244 -14.74 -22.39 1.42
N GLY A 245 -13.59 -23.01 1.06
CA GLY A 245 -12.93 -24.02 1.88
C GLY A 245 -12.28 -23.51 3.16
N GLY A 246 -12.11 -22.17 3.30
CA GLY A 246 -11.62 -21.54 4.54
C GLY A 246 -12.71 -21.27 5.59
N ALA A 247 -13.98 -21.52 5.27
CA ALA A 247 -15.08 -21.30 6.21
C ALA A 247 -15.24 -22.42 7.27
N ASP A 248 -14.63 -23.58 7.04
CA ASP A 248 -14.74 -24.73 7.95
C ASP A 248 -13.65 -24.77 9.05
N ASP A 249 -12.61 -23.92 8.98
CA ASP A 249 -11.50 -23.93 9.95
C ASP A 249 -11.66 -22.92 11.11
N ASP A 250 -12.67 -22.05 11.10
CA ASP A 250 -12.88 -21.02 12.14
C ASP A 250 -13.90 -21.45 13.26
N GLU A 251 -14.36 -22.72 13.30
CA GLU A 251 -15.28 -23.26 14.32
C GLU A 251 -14.64 -24.30 15.26
N HIS A 252 -13.38 -24.11 15.70
CA HIS A 252 -12.87 -24.92 16.81
C HIS A 252 -12.06 -24.09 17.79
#